data_ae96fba3e6e22fb148dc2b1dac2da68c
#
_entry.id   ae96fba3e6e22fb148dc2b1dac2da68c
#
_cell.length_a   1.000
_cell.length_b   1.000
_cell.length_c   1.000
_cell.angle_alpha   90.00
_cell.angle_beta   90.00
_cell.angle_gamma   90.00
#
_symmetry.space_group_name_H-M   'P 1'
#
loop_
_entity.id
_entity.type
_entity.pdbx_description
1 polymer ?
#
loop_
_entity_poly.entity_id
_entity_poly.type
_entity_poly.pdbx_seq_one_letter_code
_entity_poly.pdbx_strand_id
1 'polypeptide(L)'
;MNQRQHVLCDLAAAIRADEVGLEYGVYGDYRLRCTCQPIYSVEANRLKPVAVEAFMEAHRAGEVVPWQEFFFQLPERDRPFVESLYRALHIRNYFHMGLDGGDLFLSCSPSVKGDHRRALAEIRFMAQRLGDYGLHSSRLVCEIGGRCALDDTALLSMVREMRRNGLRVAIDDFGIGQVSEAWVRLLEPDIVRIDGGWFKELCRHFAAEKLFRPLLSLLHDQGVQVLVEGIEQPAQLGVALEAGADLLQGLLLARPVLTGTLFSAEPLEINELLRPAAKVIPLFG
;
A
#
# COMPACT_ATOMS: atom_id res chain seq x y z
N MET A 1 11.23 11.24 -32.32
CA MET A 1 10.94 11.58 -30.91
C MET A 1 10.41 10.32 -30.26
N ASN A 2 11.12 9.78 -29.23
CA ASN A 2 10.91 8.43 -28.74
C ASN A 2 9.63 8.38 -27.87
N GLN A 3 8.82 7.33 -27.93
CA GLN A 3 7.58 7.13 -27.16
C GLN A 3 7.77 7.41 -25.65
N ARG A 4 9.00 7.19 -25.11
CA ARG A 4 9.40 7.51 -23.73
C ARG A 4 9.36 9.01 -23.42
N GLN A 5 9.75 9.88 -24.35
CA GLN A 5 9.74 11.33 -24.14
C GLN A 5 8.31 11.88 -24.14
N HIS A 6 7.37 11.28 -24.90
CA HIS A 6 5.97 11.68 -24.88
C HIS A 6 5.31 11.43 -23.52
N VAL A 7 5.43 10.21 -22.96
CA VAL A 7 4.82 9.88 -21.64
C VAL A 7 5.36 10.77 -20.52
N LEU A 8 6.65 11.09 -20.55
CA LEU A 8 7.28 11.95 -19.54
C LEU A 8 6.84 13.42 -19.65
N CYS A 9 6.72 13.94 -20.86
CA CYS A 9 6.17 15.27 -21.09
C CYS A 9 4.70 15.35 -20.64
N ASP A 10 3.94 14.28 -20.88
CA ASP A 10 2.52 14.20 -20.49
C ASP A 10 2.35 14.12 -18.96
N LEU A 11 3.21 13.35 -18.24
CA LEU A 11 3.19 13.28 -16.77
C LEU A 11 3.51 14.63 -16.13
N ALA A 12 4.59 15.29 -16.56
CA ALA A 12 4.95 16.60 -16.06
C ALA A 12 3.86 17.65 -16.33
N ALA A 13 3.20 17.56 -17.48
CA ALA A 13 2.09 18.43 -17.84
C ALA A 13 0.81 18.17 -17.02
N ALA A 14 0.64 16.94 -16.49
CA ALA A 14 -0.51 16.55 -15.68
C ALA A 14 -0.34 16.82 -14.20
N ILE A 15 0.89 17.14 -13.72
CA ILE A 15 1.16 17.44 -12.31
C ILE A 15 1.08 18.96 -12.09
N ARG A 16 0.41 19.36 -11.03
CA ARG A 16 0.28 20.73 -10.54
C ARG A 16 0.63 20.77 -9.06
N ALA A 17 1.07 21.91 -8.56
CA ALA A 17 1.23 22.16 -7.13
C ALA A 17 0.12 23.10 -6.66
N ASP A 18 -0.31 22.92 -5.42
CA ASP A 18 -1.19 23.86 -4.73
C ASP A 18 -0.38 24.99 -4.05
N GLU A 19 -1.07 25.86 -3.30
CA GLU A 19 -0.49 27.04 -2.66
C GLU A 19 0.55 26.70 -1.57
N VAL A 20 0.49 25.48 -1.02
CA VAL A 20 1.43 25.00 0.01
C VAL A 20 2.50 24.06 -0.58
N GLY A 21 2.53 23.90 -1.90
CA GLY A 21 3.53 23.10 -2.61
C GLY A 21 3.20 21.60 -2.70
N LEU A 22 2.02 21.18 -2.25
CA LEU A 22 1.57 19.78 -2.42
C LEU A 22 1.20 19.53 -3.88
N GLU A 23 1.73 18.46 -4.44
CA GLU A 23 1.49 18.12 -5.82
C GLU A 23 0.24 17.24 -5.97
N TYR A 24 -0.54 17.54 -6.99
CA TYR A 24 -1.73 16.79 -7.39
C TYR A 24 -1.75 16.55 -8.89
N GLY A 25 -2.44 15.49 -9.31
CA GLY A 25 -2.62 15.15 -10.72
C GLY A 25 -3.88 15.76 -11.31
N VAL A 26 -3.85 15.99 -12.62
CA VAL A 26 -5.02 16.39 -13.41
C VAL A 26 -5.22 15.37 -14.52
N TYR A 27 -6.42 14.80 -14.59
CA TYR A 27 -6.84 13.90 -15.64
C TYR A 27 -8.28 14.24 -16.09
N GLY A 28 -8.43 14.84 -17.26
CA GLY A 28 -9.72 15.38 -17.70
C GLY A 28 -10.27 16.38 -16.68
N ASP A 29 -11.49 16.14 -16.18
CA ASP A 29 -12.15 16.94 -15.16
C ASP A 29 -11.79 16.52 -13.73
N TYR A 30 -10.93 15.51 -13.58
CA TYR A 30 -10.56 14.99 -12.27
C TYR A 30 -9.28 15.64 -11.74
N ARG A 31 -9.30 15.94 -10.46
CA ARG A 31 -8.13 16.27 -9.64
C ARG A 31 -7.78 15.05 -8.79
N LEU A 32 -6.57 14.53 -8.95
CA LEU A 32 -6.09 13.34 -8.24
C LEU A 32 -5.19 13.79 -7.09
N ARG A 33 -5.56 13.45 -5.85
CA ARG A 33 -4.85 13.84 -4.63
C ARG A 33 -4.32 12.61 -3.91
N CYS A 34 -3.08 12.71 -3.43
CA CYS A 34 -2.48 11.65 -2.62
C CYS A 34 -3.11 11.58 -1.24
N THR A 35 -3.42 10.38 -0.79
CA THR A 35 -3.71 10.05 0.59
C THR A 35 -2.75 8.97 1.07
N CYS A 36 -2.54 8.87 2.37
CA CYS A 36 -1.70 7.83 2.95
C CYS A 36 -2.31 7.32 4.26
N GLN A 37 -2.05 6.04 4.54
CA GLN A 37 -2.43 5.41 5.80
C GLN A 37 -1.20 4.82 6.48
N PRO A 38 -0.97 5.12 7.78
CA PRO A 38 0.16 4.57 8.51
C PRO A 38 0.11 3.05 8.63
N ILE A 39 1.31 2.44 8.57
CA ILE A 39 1.58 1.05 8.88
C ILE A 39 2.47 1.04 10.12
N TYR A 40 2.12 0.19 11.07
CA TYR A 40 2.75 0.12 12.37
C TYR A 40 3.55 -1.17 12.55
N SER A 41 4.76 -1.08 13.10
CA SER A 41 5.50 -2.22 13.63
C SER A 41 5.11 -2.51 15.08
N VAL A 42 5.25 -3.78 15.47
CA VAL A 42 5.04 -4.22 16.85
C VAL A 42 6.36 -4.13 17.60
N GLU A 43 6.47 -3.18 18.54
CA GLU A 43 7.67 -3.00 19.38
C GLU A 43 7.30 -3.16 20.86
N ALA A 44 7.58 -4.33 21.43
CA ALA A 44 7.19 -4.71 22.79
C ALA A 44 5.67 -4.52 23.04
N ASN A 45 5.27 -3.52 23.84
CA ASN A 45 3.86 -3.23 24.14
C ASN A 45 3.32 -2.00 23.37
N ARG A 46 3.98 -1.61 22.28
CA ARG A 46 3.63 -0.41 21.50
C ARG A 46 3.58 -0.72 20.01
N LEU A 47 2.76 0.05 19.32
CA LEU A 47 2.72 0.10 17.87
C LEU A 47 3.37 1.39 17.41
N LYS A 48 4.48 1.27 16.67
CA LYS A 48 5.23 2.41 16.16
C LYS A 48 4.95 2.57 14.68
N PRO A 49 4.57 3.77 14.20
CA PRO A 49 4.42 4.00 12.77
C PRO A 49 5.81 3.93 12.10
N VAL A 50 5.96 3.06 11.10
CA VAL A 50 7.23 2.81 10.41
C VAL A 50 7.13 2.97 8.91
N ALA A 51 5.92 2.97 8.38
CA ALA A 51 5.65 3.11 6.96
C ALA A 51 4.31 3.78 6.71
N VAL A 52 4.08 4.16 5.47
CA VAL A 52 2.78 4.60 4.98
C VAL A 52 2.44 3.84 3.70
N GLU A 53 1.18 3.45 3.57
CA GLU A 53 0.64 2.99 2.29
C GLU A 53 0.05 4.16 1.53
N ALA A 54 0.35 4.20 0.24
CA ALA A 54 -0.10 5.22 -0.70
C ALA A 54 -1.48 4.89 -1.27
N PHE A 55 -2.41 5.85 -1.16
CA PHE A 55 -3.72 5.80 -1.80
C PHE A 55 -3.97 7.06 -2.62
N MET A 56 -5.01 7.05 -3.43
CA MET A 56 -5.39 8.20 -4.23
C MET A 56 -6.89 8.50 -4.07
N GLU A 57 -7.20 9.76 -3.93
CA GLU A 57 -8.56 10.26 -4.06
C GLU A 57 -8.73 10.98 -5.40
N ALA A 58 -9.79 10.65 -6.11
CA ALA A 58 -10.24 11.39 -7.29
C ALA A 58 -11.32 12.39 -6.88
N HIS A 59 -11.18 13.64 -7.29
CA HIS A 59 -12.16 14.69 -7.04
C HIS A 59 -12.69 15.22 -8.38
N ARG A 60 -14.00 15.35 -8.49
CA ARG A 60 -14.68 15.95 -9.66
C ARG A 60 -15.68 16.99 -9.19
N ALA A 61 -15.60 18.19 -9.70
CA ALA A 61 -16.45 19.32 -9.31
C ALA A 61 -16.50 19.58 -7.78
N GLY A 62 -15.41 19.26 -7.06
CA GLY A 62 -15.30 19.41 -5.60
C GLY A 62 -15.73 18.19 -4.78
N GLU A 63 -16.37 17.20 -5.39
CA GLU A 63 -16.85 15.98 -4.73
C GLU A 63 -15.82 14.85 -4.87
N VAL A 64 -15.71 14.02 -3.83
CA VAL A 64 -14.85 12.82 -3.82
C VAL A 64 -15.54 11.72 -4.63
N VAL A 65 -14.81 11.19 -5.61
CA VAL A 65 -15.21 10.00 -6.37
C VAL A 65 -14.38 8.82 -5.85
N PRO A 66 -15.01 7.70 -5.44
CA PRO A 66 -14.28 6.52 -5.01
C PRO A 66 -13.25 6.08 -6.05
N TRP A 67 -12.02 5.78 -5.61
CA TRP A 67 -10.93 5.44 -6.53
C TRP A 67 -11.28 4.27 -7.47
N GLN A 68 -11.95 3.25 -6.94
CA GLN A 68 -12.38 2.10 -7.73
C GLN A 68 -13.35 2.49 -8.84
N GLU A 69 -14.31 3.39 -8.54
CA GLU A 69 -15.26 3.90 -9.52
C GLU A 69 -14.55 4.72 -10.60
N PHE A 70 -13.70 5.65 -10.19
CA PHE A 70 -12.88 6.44 -11.12
C PHE A 70 -12.04 5.53 -12.03
N PHE A 71 -11.29 4.59 -11.45
CA PHE A 71 -10.37 3.72 -12.19
C PHE A 71 -11.12 2.76 -13.14
N PHE A 72 -12.28 2.26 -12.72
CA PHE A 72 -13.12 1.39 -13.55
C PHE A 72 -13.67 2.12 -14.80
N GLN A 73 -13.99 3.40 -14.68
CA GLN A 73 -14.48 4.24 -15.78
C GLN A 73 -13.37 4.64 -16.77
N LEU A 74 -12.08 4.48 -16.40
CA LEU A 74 -10.99 4.85 -17.29
C LEU A 74 -10.95 3.96 -18.55
N PRO A 75 -10.77 4.55 -19.73
CA PRO A 75 -10.41 3.80 -20.93
C PRO A 75 -9.16 2.95 -20.64
N GLU A 76 -9.14 1.70 -21.09
CA GLU A 76 -8.04 0.77 -20.83
C GLU A 76 -6.67 1.36 -21.27
N ARG A 77 -6.66 2.08 -22.41
CA ARG A 77 -5.46 2.75 -22.94
C ARG A 77 -4.89 3.83 -22.01
N ASP A 78 -5.71 4.42 -21.13
CA ASP A 78 -5.32 5.54 -20.26
C ASP A 78 -4.90 5.05 -18.85
N ARG A 79 -5.28 3.83 -18.48
CA ARG A 79 -4.92 3.23 -17.18
C ARG A 79 -3.42 3.26 -16.90
N PRO A 80 -2.53 2.87 -17.83
CA PRO A 80 -1.10 2.91 -17.59
C PRO A 80 -0.57 4.34 -17.34
N PHE A 81 -1.17 5.36 -17.96
CA PHE A 81 -0.82 6.75 -17.70
C PHE A 81 -1.21 7.16 -16.26
N VAL A 82 -2.44 6.83 -15.85
CA VAL A 82 -2.93 7.15 -14.51
C VAL A 82 -2.15 6.39 -13.42
N GLU A 83 -1.76 5.14 -13.66
CA GLU A 83 -0.89 4.38 -12.77
C GLU A 83 0.50 5.03 -12.63
N SER A 84 1.07 5.50 -13.73
CA SER A 84 2.35 6.22 -13.71
C SER A 84 2.23 7.55 -12.97
N LEU A 85 1.12 8.27 -13.17
CA LEU A 85 0.82 9.52 -12.48
C LEU A 85 0.63 9.30 -10.98
N TYR A 86 -0.09 8.24 -10.58
CA TYR A 86 -0.24 7.82 -9.19
C TYR A 86 1.13 7.62 -8.51
N ARG A 87 2.00 6.80 -9.11
CA ARG A 87 3.33 6.52 -8.55
C ARG A 87 4.20 7.77 -8.48
N ALA A 88 4.20 8.58 -9.53
CA ALA A 88 4.98 9.82 -9.58
C ALA A 88 4.55 10.79 -8.47
N LEU A 89 3.26 11.00 -8.26
CA LEU A 89 2.72 11.91 -7.26
C LEU A 89 3.11 11.49 -5.84
N HIS A 90 3.03 10.18 -5.50
CA HIS A 90 3.38 9.70 -4.17
C HIS A 90 4.87 9.82 -3.87
N ILE A 91 5.74 9.54 -4.84
CA ILE A 91 7.18 9.72 -4.69
C ILE A 91 7.52 11.20 -4.51
N ARG A 92 6.91 12.09 -5.30
CA ARG A 92 7.16 13.53 -5.26
C ARG A 92 6.65 14.18 -3.97
N ASN A 93 5.55 13.67 -3.42
CA ASN A 93 4.99 14.11 -2.15
C ASN A 93 5.53 13.37 -0.92
N TYR A 94 6.55 12.52 -1.06
CA TYR A 94 7.01 11.64 0.03
C TYR A 94 7.32 12.41 1.33
N PHE A 95 8.00 13.54 1.27
CA PHE A 95 8.29 14.36 2.45
C PHE A 95 7.07 14.96 3.13
N HIS A 96 5.95 15.04 2.42
CA HIS A 96 4.70 15.57 2.96
C HIS A 96 3.78 14.50 3.56
N MET A 97 4.25 13.24 3.65
CA MET A 97 3.44 12.13 4.18
C MET A 97 3.45 12.03 5.71
N GLY A 98 4.19 12.92 6.40
CA GLY A 98 4.14 13.03 7.87
C GLY A 98 4.94 11.97 8.64
N LEU A 99 5.78 11.17 7.96
CA LEU A 99 6.64 10.16 8.58
C LEU A 99 8.07 10.29 8.07
N ASP A 100 8.91 10.96 8.84
CA ASP A 100 10.32 11.15 8.49
C ASP A 100 11.06 9.80 8.45
N GLY A 101 11.61 9.49 7.27
CA GLY A 101 12.39 8.27 7.07
C GLY A 101 11.59 6.97 7.17
N GLY A 102 10.25 7.00 7.06
CA GLY A 102 9.40 5.82 6.95
C GLY A 102 9.50 5.14 5.58
N ASP A 103 9.02 3.91 5.48
CA ASP A 103 8.89 3.22 4.21
C ASP A 103 7.62 3.69 3.47
N LEU A 104 7.67 3.69 2.15
CA LEU A 104 6.52 3.99 1.28
C LEU A 104 6.07 2.71 0.58
N PHE A 105 4.86 2.26 0.87
CA PHE A 105 4.20 1.17 0.16
C PHE A 105 3.44 1.73 -1.03
N LEU A 106 3.69 1.17 -2.21
CA LEU A 106 3.19 1.71 -3.47
C LEU A 106 2.83 0.59 -4.44
N SER A 107 1.58 0.61 -4.93
CA SER A 107 1.14 -0.38 -5.92
C SER A 107 1.93 -0.27 -7.23
N CYS A 108 2.55 -1.37 -7.60
CA CYS A 108 3.36 -1.51 -8.80
C CYS A 108 2.81 -2.55 -9.78
N SER A 109 1.64 -3.14 -9.51
CA SER A 109 0.99 -4.10 -10.39
C SER A 109 0.49 -3.43 -11.67
N PRO A 110 0.92 -3.87 -12.87
CA PRO A 110 0.31 -3.41 -14.12
C PRO A 110 -1.12 -3.94 -14.25
N SER A 111 -2.07 -3.07 -14.58
CA SER A 111 -3.48 -3.44 -14.79
C SER A 111 -3.79 -3.91 -16.21
N VAL A 112 -2.87 -3.68 -17.16
CA VAL A 112 -3.06 -3.99 -18.60
C VAL A 112 -2.16 -5.16 -19.01
N LYS A 113 -2.76 -6.18 -19.66
CA LYS A 113 -2.04 -7.34 -20.16
C LYS A 113 -1.02 -6.97 -21.25
N GLY A 114 0.13 -7.65 -21.22
CA GLY A 114 1.17 -7.49 -22.25
C GLY A 114 2.08 -6.28 -22.07
N ASP A 115 1.94 -5.48 -21.03
CA ASP A 115 2.71 -4.26 -20.79
C ASP A 115 4.02 -4.49 -20.01
N HIS A 116 4.55 -5.71 -20.09
CA HIS A 116 5.77 -6.12 -19.37
C HIS A 116 6.97 -5.19 -19.61
N ARG A 117 7.25 -4.83 -20.89
CA ARG A 117 8.38 -3.95 -21.22
C ARG A 117 8.23 -2.55 -20.64
N ARG A 118 7.01 -2.07 -20.59
CA ARG A 118 6.68 -0.78 -20.00
C ARG A 118 6.86 -0.83 -18.50
N ALA A 119 6.32 -1.87 -17.82
CA ALA A 119 6.48 -2.05 -16.38
C ALA A 119 7.96 -2.03 -15.97
N LEU A 120 8.83 -2.76 -16.68
CA LEU A 120 10.28 -2.74 -16.43
C LEU A 120 10.89 -1.34 -16.64
N ALA A 121 10.48 -0.64 -17.68
CA ALA A 121 10.99 0.71 -17.96
C ALA A 121 10.54 1.71 -16.89
N GLU A 122 9.32 1.59 -16.39
CA GLU A 122 8.79 2.43 -15.30
C GLU A 122 9.53 2.18 -13.99
N ILE A 123 9.79 0.91 -13.63
CA ILE A 123 10.57 0.58 -12.41
C ILE A 123 11.94 1.24 -12.46
N ARG A 124 12.67 1.10 -13.57
CA ARG A 124 13.98 1.74 -13.73
C ARG A 124 13.91 3.25 -13.63
N PHE A 125 12.94 3.85 -14.30
CA PHE A 125 12.76 5.30 -14.31
C PHE A 125 12.42 5.80 -12.91
N MET A 126 11.50 5.13 -12.23
CA MET A 126 11.11 5.44 -10.86
C MET A 126 12.33 5.35 -9.93
N ALA A 127 13.04 4.22 -9.95
CA ALA A 127 14.20 4.00 -9.07
C ALA A 127 15.31 5.05 -9.27
N GLN A 128 15.56 5.48 -10.50
CA GLN A 128 16.55 6.52 -10.81
C GLN A 128 16.17 7.91 -10.25
N ARG A 129 14.89 8.13 -10.00
CA ARG A 129 14.36 9.43 -9.55
C ARG A 129 14.11 9.52 -8.05
N LEU A 130 14.14 8.39 -7.32
CA LEU A 130 13.84 8.40 -5.88
C LEU A 130 14.74 9.36 -5.11
N GLY A 131 16.04 9.39 -5.45
CA GLY A 131 17.01 10.29 -4.83
C GLY A 131 16.71 11.78 -5.02
N ASP A 132 16.10 12.15 -6.14
CA ASP A 132 15.70 13.55 -6.42
C ASP A 132 14.65 14.05 -5.40
N TYR A 133 13.92 13.11 -4.80
CA TYR A 133 12.86 13.36 -3.81
C TYR A 133 13.23 12.83 -2.41
N GLY A 134 14.54 12.59 -2.16
CA GLY A 134 15.06 12.18 -0.85
C GLY A 134 14.61 10.79 -0.38
N LEU A 135 13.98 10.00 -1.25
CA LEU A 135 13.57 8.65 -0.93
C LEU A 135 14.69 7.67 -1.32
N HIS A 136 15.27 6.99 -0.33
CA HIS A 136 16.21 5.91 -0.60
C HIS A 136 15.47 4.70 -1.18
N SER A 137 16.05 4.03 -2.19
CA SER A 137 15.39 2.91 -2.88
C SER A 137 14.93 1.78 -1.95
N SER A 138 15.69 1.46 -0.91
CA SER A 138 15.32 0.44 0.08
C SER A 138 14.11 0.79 0.95
N ARG A 139 13.65 2.04 0.90
CA ARG A 139 12.45 2.49 1.61
C ARG A 139 11.20 2.45 0.73
N LEU A 140 11.35 2.19 -0.57
CA LEU A 140 10.20 1.96 -1.44
C LEU A 140 9.85 0.48 -1.47
N VAL A 141 8.66 0.14 -1.02
CA VAL A 141 8.08 -1.20 -1.05
C VAL A 141 7.07 -1.25 -2.20
N CYS A 142 7.40 -2.03 -3.23
CA CYS A 142 6.55 -2.24 -4.39
C CYS A 142 5.56 -3.36 -4.13
N GLU A 143 4.27 -3.05 -4.13
CA GLU A 143 3.20 -4.02 -3.90
C GLU A 143 2.77 -4.68 -5.20
N ILE A 144 2.66 -6.00 -5.17
CA ILE A 144 2.21 -6.84 -6.27
C ILE A 144 1.03 -7.66 -5.78
N GLY A 145 -0.16 -7.35 -6.27
CA GLY A 145 -1.40 -8.02 -5.88
C GLY A 145 -1.94 -9.01 -6.90
N GLY A 146 -2.95 -9.76 -6.53
CA GLY A 146 -3.60 -10.77 -7.35
C GLY A 146 -4.28 -10.25 -8.62
N ARG A 147 -4.41 -8.93 -8.78
CA ARG A 147 -4.90 -8.27 -10.00
C ARG A 147 -3.80 -7.96 -11.02
N CYS A 148 -2.55 -8.36 -10.73
CA CYS A 148 -1.46 -8.17 -11.66
C CYS A 148 -1.75 -8.88 -12.98
N ALA A 149 -1.68 -8.14 -14.10
CA ALA A 149 -2.02 -8.65 -15.43
C ALA A 149 -0.87 -9.40 -16.12
N LEU A 150 0.23 -9.70 -15.41
CA LEU A 150 1.41 -10.41 -15.91
C LEU A 150 1.30 -11.92 -15.66
N ASP A 151 1.91 -12.69 -16.55
CA ASP A 151 2.19 -14.11 -16.29
C ASP A 151 3.41 -14.27 -15.35
N ASP A 152 3.63 -15.49 -14.84
CA ASP A 152 4.68 -15.78 -13.86
C ASP A 152 6.09 -15.39 -14.38
N THR A 153 6.38 -15.56 -15.66
CA THR A 153 7.68 -15.24 -16.26
C THR A 153 7.92 -13.72 -16.27
N ALA A 154 6.92 -12.98 -16.70
CA ALA A 154 6.96 -11.52 -16.72
C ALA A 154 7.00 -10.95 -15.30
N LEU A 155 6.24 -11.54 -14.37
CA LEU A 155 6.21 -11.19 -12.97
C LEU A 155 7.58 -11.40 -12.30
N LEU A 156 8.20 -12.56 -12.48
CA LEU A 156 9.57 -12.82 -12.01
C LEU A 156 10.60 -11.83 -12.56
N SER A 157 10.47 -11.48 -13.84
CA SER A 157 11.35 -10.49 -14.47
C SER A 157 11.16 -9.10 -13.84
N MET A 158 9.92 -8.73 -13.50
CA MET A 158 9.60 -7.48 -12.84
C MET A 158 10.18 -7.43 -11.41
N VAL A 159 9.99 -8.48 -10.63
CA VAL A 159 10.55 -8.60 -9.26
C VAL A 159 12.08 -8.52 -9.28
N ARG A 160 12.72 -9.23 -10.21
CA ARG A 160 14.19 -9.15 -10.37
C ARG A 160 14.66 -7.75 -10.71
N GLU A 161 13.91 -7.02 -11.52
CA GLU A 161 14.23 -5.63 -11.85
C GLU A 161 14.08 -4.71 -10.64
N MET A 162 13.03 -4.88 -9.83
CA MET A 162 12.84 -4.15 -8.57
C MET A 162 14.06 -4.35 -7.64
N ARG A 163 14.46 -5.60 -7.42
CA ARG A 163 15.60 -5.92 -6.56
C ARG A 163 16.92 -5.38 -7.08
N ARG A 164 17.16 -5.43 -8.41
CA ARG A 164 18.37 -4.85 -9.03
C ARG A 164 18.49 -3.35 -8.78
N ASN A 165 17.36 -2.69 -8.59
CA ASN A 165 17.30 -1.26 -8.28
C ASN A 165 17.20 -0.98 -6.76
N GLY A 166 17.36 -2.00 -5.92
CA GLY A 166 17.34 -1.87 -4.46
C GLY A 166 15.96 -1.62 -3.87
N LEU A 167 14.88 -1.88 -4.63
CA LEU A 167 13.50 -1.77 -4.17
C LEU A 167 13.09 -3.03 -3.40
N ARG A 168 12.24 -2.87 -2.40
CA ARG A 168 11.62 -3.98 -1.68
C ARG A 168 10.33 -4.40 -2.36
N VAL A 169 9.92 -5.64 -2.14
CA VAL A 169 8.75 -6.24 -2.78
C VAL A 169 7.79 -6.76 -1.72
N ALA A 170 6.54 -6.36 -1.80
CA ALA A 170 5.44 -6.94 -1.03
C ALA A 170 4.48 -7.70 -1.94
N ILE A 171 4.06 -8.89 -1.53
CA ILE A 171 2.91 -9.58 -2.12
C ILE A 171 1.66 -9.11 -1.39
N ASP A 172 0.71 -8.57 -2.13
CA ASP A 172 -0.58 -8.11 -1.65
C ASP A 172 -1.70 -9.12 -1.91
N ASP A 173 -2.85 -8.94 -1.27
CA ASP A 173 -4.05 -9.78 -1.40
C ASP A 173 -3.81 -11.26 -0.98
N PHE A 174 -2.87 -11.57 -0.07
CA PHE A 174 -2.67 -12.95 0.37
C PHE A 174 -3.91 -13.50 1.10
N GLY A 175 -4.34 -14.67 0.66
CA GLY A 175 -5.59 -15.29 1.11
C GLY A 175 -6.73 -15.17 0.10
N ILE A 176 -6.58 -14.34 -0.95
CA ILE A 176 -7.58 -14.15 -1.99
C ILE A 176 -7.06 -14.60 -3.36
N GLY A 177 -7.92 -15.26 -4.11
CA GLY A 177 -7.70 -15.57 -5.53
C GLY A 177 -6.49 -16.43 -5.80
N GLN A 178 -5.57 -15.96 -6.64
CA GLN A 178 -4.38 -16.68 -7.08
C GLN A 178 -3.17 -16.50 -6.15
N VAL A 179 -3.22 -15.53 -5.23
CA VAL A 179 -2.12 -15.24 -4.33
C VAL A 179 -2.04 -16.31 -3.26
N SER A 180 -1.01 -17.12 -3.35
CA SER A 180 -0.82 -18.31 -2.54
C SER A 180 0.63 -18.46 -2.07
N GLU A 181 0.87 -19.46 -1.22
CA GLU A 181 2.22 -19.83 -0.79
C GLU A 181 3.17 -20.11 -1.99
N ALA A 182 2.63 -20.63 -3.11
CA ALA A 182 3.42 -20.86 -4.32
C ALA A 182 4.00 -19.53 -4.89
N TRP A 183 3.25 -18.45 -4.82
CA TRP A 183 3.75 -17.11 -5.20
C TRP A 183 4.81 -16.62 -4.24
N VAL A 184 4.64 -16.83 -2.93
CA VAL A 184 5.65 -16.45 -1.93
C VAL A 184 6.97 -17.16 -2.23
N ARG A 185 6.95 -18.47 -2.47
CA ARG A 185 8.14 -19.24 -2.84
C ARG A 185 8.75 -18.84 -4.19
N LEU A 186 7.89 -18.47 -5.15
CA LEU A 186 8.34 -18.12 -6.50
C LEU A 186 9.00 -16.73 -6.51
N LEU A 187 8.40 -15.77 -5.80
CA LEU A 187 8.80 -14.36 -5.84
C LEU A 187 9.74 -13.97 -4.71
N GLU A 188 9.81 -14.79 -3.64
CA GLU A 188 10.65 -14.54 -2.46
C GLU A 188 10.50 -13.08 -1.96
N PRO A 189 9.29 -12.59 -1.64
CA PRO A 189 9.08 -11.18 -1.29
C PRO A 189 9.73 -10.82 0.04
N ASP A 190 9.89 -9.53 0.30
CA ASP A 190 10.30 -9.02 1.60
C ASP A 190 9.13 -9.03 2.60
N ILE A 191 7.91 -8.82 2.08
CA ILE A 191 6.69 -8.68 2.89
C ILE A 191 5.56 -9.46 2.21
N VAL A 192 4.72 -10.09 3.04
CA VAL A 192 3.41 -10.64 2.63
C VAL A 192 2.32 -9.88 3.36
N ARG A 193 1.35 -9.33 2.60
CA ARG A 193 0.18 -8.64 3.15
C ARG A 193 -1.01 -9.58 3.18
N ILE A 194 -1.54 -9.79 4.37
CA ILE A 194 -2.77 -10.55 4.59
C ILE A 194 -3.94 -9.64 4.30
N ASP A 195 -4.79 -10.04 3.33
CA ASP A 195 -5.97 -9.27 2.95
C ASP A 195 -6.92 -9.03 4.13
N GLY A 196 -7.36 -7.79 4.30
CA GLY A 196 -8.20 -7.40 5.42
C GLY A 196 -9.60 -8.00 5.41
N GLY A 197 -10.17 -8.27 4.24
CA GLY A 197 -11.46 -8.93 4.10
C GLY A 197 -11.39 -10.40 4.52
N TRP A 198 -10.35 -11.09 4.05
CA TRP A 198 -10.06 -12.47 4.42
C TRP A 198 -9.75 -12.59 5.93
N PHE A 199 -8.93 -11.69 6.47
CA PHE A 199 -8.60 -11.67 7.89
C PHE A 199 -9.83 -11.43 8.79
N LYS A 200 -10.70 -10.50 8.42
CA LYS A 200 -11.96 -10.25 9.14
C LYS A 200 -12.87 -11.49 9.14
N GLU A 201 -12.93 -12.20 8.02
CA GLU A 201 -13.72 -13.42 7.94
C GLU A 201 -13.11 -14.53 8.79
N LEU A 202 -11.78 -14.68 8.79
CA LEU A 202 -11.06 -15.60 9.66
C LEU A 202 -11.40 -15.35 11.15
N CYS A 203 -11.38 -14.08 11.61
CA CYS A 203 -11.69 -13.71 12.99
C CYS A 203 -13.14 -13.99 13.42
N ARG A 204 -14.07 -14.26 12.48
CA ARG A 204 -15.45 -14.67 12.80
C ARG A 204 -15.55 -16.14 13.16
N HIS A 205 -14.55 -16.94 12.88
CA HIS A 205 -14.57 -18.39 13.01
C HIS A 205 -13.45 -18.89 13.94
N PHE A 206 -13.78 -19.18 15.19
CA PHE A 206 -12.83 -19.64 16.22
C PHE A 206 -11.92 -20.79 15.76
N ALA A 207 -12.42 -21.72 14.94
CA ALA A 207 -11.60 -22.81 14.41
C ALA A 207 -10.56 -22.33 13.39
N ALA A 208 -10.92 -21.34 12.56
CA ALA A 208 -10.01 -20.74 11.58
C ALA A 208 -8.95 -19.85 12.24
N GLU A 209 -9.34 -19.11 13.29
CA GLU A 209 -8.42 -18.27 14.09
C GLU A 209 -7.22 -19.07 14.62
N LYS A 210 -7.45 -20.32 15.09
CA LYS A 210 -6.39 -21.21 15.56
C LYS A 210 -5.35 -21.58 14.48
N LEU A 211 -5.71 -21.46 13.21
CA LEU A 211 -4.80 -21.76 12.09
C LEU A 211 -3.99 -20.53 11.67
N PHE A 212 -4.32 -19.36 12.17
CA PHE A 212 -3.67 -18.12 11.75
C PHE A 212 -2.21 -18.04 12.21
N ARG A 213 -1.93 -18.37 13.45
CA ARG A 213 -0.54 -18.41 13.97
C ARG A 213 0.35 -19.43 13.23
N PRO A 214 -0.07 -20.69 13.00
CA PRO A 214 0.67 -21.63 12.12
C PRO A 214 0.92 -21.08 10.72
N LEU A 215 -0.05 -20.38 10.13
CA LEU A 215 0.13 -19.74 8.82
C LEU A 215 1.22 -18.67 8.84
N LEU A 216 1.20 -17.77 9.83
CA LEU A 216 2.23 -16.74 9.95
C LEU A 216 3.61 -17.37 10.20
N SER A 217 3.70 -18.41 11.04
CA SER A 217 4.95 -19.14 11.24
C SER A 217 5.49 -19.73 9.95
N LEU A 218 4.64 -20.31 9.11
CA LEU A 218 5.04 -20.84 7.80
C LEU A 218 5.59 -19.75 6.87
N LEU A 219 5.02 -18.55 6.90
CA LEU A 219 5.52 -17.40 6.15
C LEU A 219 6.85 -16.90 6.71
N HIS A 220 6.98 -16.80 8.03
CA HIS A 220 8.24 -16.43 8.69
C HIS A 220 9.38 -17.42 8.40
N ASP A 221 9.07 -18.73 8.32
CA ASP A 221 10.05 -19.76 7.94
C ASP A 221 10.61 -19.56 6.51
N GLN A 222 9.91 -18.80 5.67
CA GLN A 222 10.38 -18.38 4.35
C GLN A 222 11.14 -17.04 4.37
N GLY A 223 11.36 -16.46 5.55
CA GLY A 223 12.13 -15.23 5.75
C GLY A 223 11.38 -13.94 5.40
N VAL A 224 10.05 -13.99 5.28
CA VAL A 224 9.23 -12.80 4.96
C VAL A 224 8.63 -12.16 6.20
N GLN A 225 8.47 -10.84 6.19
CA GLN A 225 7.66 -10.14 7.19
C GLN A 225 6.17 -10.24 6.83
N VAL A 226 5.31 -10.32 7.84
CA VAL A 226 3.86 -10.39 7.63
C VAL A 226 3.19 -9.10 8.09
N LEU A 227 2.48 -8.46 7.16
CA LEU A 227 1.60 -7.33 7.43
C LEU A 227 0.15 -7.82 7.45
N VAL A 228 -0.56 -7.53 8.54
CA VAL A 228 -2.00 -7.79 8.65
C VAL A 228 -2.76 -6.49 8.51
N GLU A 229 -3.61 -6.41 7.49
CA GLU A 229 -4.43 -5.24 7.24
C GLU A 229 -5.88 -5.39 7.70
N GLY A 230 -6.64 -4.29 7.65
CA GLY A 230 -8.06 -4.30 7.93
C GLY A 230 -8.42 -4.45 9.41
N ILE A 231 -7.52 -4.08 10.33
CA ILE A 231 -7.78 -4.11 11.77
C ILE A 231 -8.72 -2.96 12.14
N GLU A 232 -9.96 -3.28 12.51
CA GLU A 232 -11.02 -2.33 12.86
C GLU A 232 -11.49 -2.46 14.30
N GLN A 233 -11.20 -3.59 14.96
CA GLN A 233 -11.69 -3.90 16.30
C GLN A 233 -10.57 -4.40 17.21
N PRO A 234 -10.64 -4.16 18.54
CA PRO A 234 -9.65 -4.66 19.51
C PRO A 234 -9.43 -6.17 19.45
N ALA A 235 -10.47 -6.96 19.22
CA ALA A 235 -10.36 -8.41 19.13
C ALA A 235 -9.49 -8.84 17.93
N GLN A 236 -9.64 -8.18 16.78
CA GLN A 236 -8.81 -8.43 15.59
C GLN A 236 -7.34 -8.09 15.85
N LEU A 237 -7.09 -6.97 16.55
CA LEU A 237 -5.74 -6.61 16.98
C LEU A 237 -5.13 -7.71 17.86
N GLY A 238 -5.91 -8.22 18.82
CA GLY A 238 -5.47 -9.33 19.69
C GLY A 238 -5.06 -10.56 18.87
N VAL A 239 -5.91 -10.99 17.92
CA VAL A 239 -5.63 -12.14 17.04
C VAL A 239 -4.36 -11.95 16.23
N ALA A 240 -4.17 -10.77 15.62
CA ALA A 240 -2.99 -10.46 14.82
C ALA A 240 -1.69 -10.48 15.67
N LEU A 241 -1.73 -9.88 16.87
CA LEU A 241 -0.60 -9.88 17.81
C LEU A 241 -0.26 -11.29 18.30
N GLU A 242 -1.26 -12.09 18.71
CA GLU A 242 -1.07 -13.47 19.17
C GLU A 242 -0.52 -14.37 18.07
N ALA A 243 -0.89 -14.10 16.82
CA ALA A 243 -0.36 -14.82 15.66
C ALA A 243 1.09 -14.45 15.33
N GLY A 244 1.59 -13.32 15.83
CA GLY A 244 2.95 -12.84 15.61
C GLY A 244 3.10 -11.98 14.34
N ALA A 245 2.08 -11.19 13.99
CA ALA A 245 2.20 -10.22 12.89
C ALA A 245 3.32 -9.20 13.16
N ASP A 246 4.14 -8.91 12.14
CA ASP A 246 5.25 -7.95 12.24
C ASP A 246 4.76 -6.51 12.04
N LEU A 247 3.83 -6.36 11.08
CA LEU A 247 3.29 -5.08 10.67
C LEU A 247 1.75 -5.12 10.73
N LEU A 248 1.16 -4.01 11.10
CA LEU A 248 -0.28 -3.88 11.32
C LEU A 248 -0.82 -2.61 10.66
N GLN A 249 -2.00 -2.72 10.06
CA GLN A 249 -2.72 -1.60 9.47
C GLN A 249 -4.22 -1.75 9.65
N GLY A 250 -4.93 -0.63 9.85
CA GLY A 250 -6.39 -0.65 9.93
C GLY A 250 -6.98 0.60 10.57
N LEU A 251 -8.30 0.73 10.45
CA LEU A 251 -9.03 1.90 10.92
C LEU A 251 -9.05 2.07 12.45
N LEU A 252 -8.79 0.97 13.19
CA LEU A 252 -8.59 1.03 14.64
C LEU A 252 -7.31 1.81 14.99
N LEU A 253 -6.28 1.70 14.16
CA LEU A 253 -4.96 2.29 14.41
C LEU A 253 -4.88 3.71 13.87
N ALA A 254 -5.20 3.89 12.60
CA ALA A 254 -5.27 5.20 11.95
C ALA A 254 -6.16 5.14 10.70
N ARG A 255 -6.80 6.26 10.38
CA ARG A 255 -7.53 6.43 9.10
C ARG A 255 -6.58 6.93 8.02
N PRO A 256 -6.87 6.65 6.73
CA PRO A 256 -6.21 7.35 5.64
C PRO A 256 -6.41 8.86 5.77
N VAL A 257 -5.36 9.63 5.50
CA VAL A 257 -5.39 11.10 5.52
C VAL A 257 -4.81 11.66 4.22
N LEU A 258 -5.25 12.84 3.84
CA LEU A 258 -4.64 13.56 2.71
C LEU A 258 -3.19 13.86 3.03
N THR A 259 -2.31 13.65 2.07
CA THR A 259 -0.89 14.05 2.17
C THR A 259 -0.80 15.53 2.50
N GLY A 260 0.11 15.88 3.41
CA GLY A 260 0.20 17.22 4.01
C GLY A 260 -0.60 17.37 5.30
N THR A 261 -1.47 16.40 5.64
CA THR A 261 -2.08 16.32 6.96
C THR A 261 -1.13 15.58 7.90
N LEU A 262 -0.83 16.19 9.04
CA LEU A 262 -0.01 15.53 10.07
C LEU A 262 -0.83 14.43 10.74
N PHE A 263 -0.31 13.22 10.76
CA PHE A 263 -0.75 12.18 11.70
C PHE A 263 0.24 12.10 12.86
N SER A 264 -0.22 11.59 14.00
CA SER A 264 0.68 11.41 15.14
C SER A 264 1.73 10.35 14.81
N ALA A 265 3.01 10.75 14.89
CA ALA A 265 4.13 9.83 14.80
C ALA A 265 4.43 9.14 16.15
N GLU A 266 3.66 9.45 17.20
CA GLU A 266 3.83 8.82 18.52
C GLU A 266 3.37 7.37 18.50
N PRO A 267 4.09 6.45 19.14
CA PRO A 267 3.67 5.07 19.28
C PRO A 267 2.33 4.94 20.03
N LEU A 268 1.49 4.01 19.58
CA LEU A 268 0.22 3.69 20.21
C LEU A 268 0.42 2.61 21.30
N GLU A 269 -0.18 2.78 22.46
CA GLU A 269 -0.13 1.79 23.55
C GLU A 269 -1.09 0.63 23.25
N ILE A 270 -0.57 -0.58 23.06
CA ILE A 270 -1.37 -1.79 22.76
C ILE A 270 -2.44 -2.03 23.80
N ASN A 271 -2.12 -1.88 25.08
CA ASN A 271 -3.06 -2.11 26.19
C ASN A 271 -4.25 -1.14 26.16
N GLU A 272 -4.09 0.05 25.59
CA GLU A 272 -5.21 1.00 25.43
C GLU A 272 -6.11 0.59 24.27
N LEU A 273 -5.54 0.15 23.16
CA LEU A 273 -6.26 -0.30 21.97
C LEU A 273 -7.03 -1.60 22.22
N LEU A 274 -6.54 -2.49 23.09
CA LEU A 274 -7.20 -3.75 23.44
C LEU A 274 -8.35 -3.57 24.44
N ARG A 275 -8.50 -2.40 25.07
CA ARG A 275 -9.65 -2.16 25.96
C ARG A 275 -10.94 -2.17 25.18
N PRO A 276 -11.95 -2.96 25.56
CA PRO A 276 -13.25 -2.85 24.93
C PRO A 276 -13.79 -1.43 25.15
N ALA A 277 -14.36 -0.83 24.09
CA ALA A 277 -15.02 0.46 24.20
C ALA A 277 -16.01 0.41 25.37
N ALA A 278 -15.87 1.33 26.34
CA ALA A 278 -16.78 1.40 27.48
C ALA A 278 -18.22 1.48 26.94
N LYS A 279 -19.04 0.48 27.25
CA LYS A 279 -20.48 0.56 26.98
C LYS A 279 -21.02 1.75 27.76
N VAL A 280 -21.31 2.84 27.08
CA VAL A 280 -22.10 3.93 27.67
C VAL A 280 -23.50 3.36 27.85
N ILE A 281 -23.79 2.89 29.06
CA ILE A 281 -25.15 2.54 29.47
C ILE A 281 -25.80 3.88 29.82
N PRO A 282 -26.86 4.34 29.10
CA PRO A 282 -27.57 5.54 29.52
C PRO A 282 -28.13 5.28 30.91
N LEU A 283 -27.77 6.13 31.88
CA LEU A 283 -28.19 6.05 33.29
C LEU A 283 -29.66 6.42 33.47
N PHE A 284 -30.33 6.83 32.40
CA PHE A 284 -31.77 7.16 32.42
C PHE A 284 -32.43 6.59 31.17
N GLY A 285 -33.28 5.60 31.37
CA GLY A 285 -34.28 5.12 30.42
C GLY A 285 -35.56 5.96 30.52
#